data_d45b9322cc346c49c04d2ceeab959787
#
_entry.id   d45b9322cc346c49c04d2ceeab959787
#
_cell.length_a   1.000
_cell.length_b   1.000
_cell.length_c   1.000
_cell.angle_alpha   90.00
_cell.angle_beta   90.00
_cell.angle_gamma   90.00
#
_symmetry.space_group_name_H-M   'P 1'
#
loop_
_entity.id
_entity.type
_entity.pdbx_description
1 polymer ?
#
loop_
_entity_poly.entity_id
_entity_poly.type
_entity_poly.pdbx_seq_one_letter_code
_entity_poly.pdbx_strand_id
1 'polypeptide(L)'
;MLTTFPAAQYSAQSLAEHLEVFAKAGIVVDMICQSAPRGTAVDFSFTTSYSNFAAVMQAISAAAKANPPLISGGYTKINLFGEDMVTSCGVAARALAALAKVNAEVVLITTSDLDISLLIHQEDEDVALNALNKAFEL
;
A
#
# COMPACT_ATOMS: atom_id res chain seq x y z
N MET A 1 -5.98 0.93 -6.26
CA MET A 1 -5.06 1.66 -7.15
C MET A 1 -3.88 2.16 -6.33
N LEU A 2 -2.70 2.01 -6.85
CA LEU A 2 -1.45 2.40 -6.19
C LEU A 2 -0.79 3.54 -6.95
N THR A 3 -0.45 4.61 -6.22
CA THR A 3 0.30 5.75 -6.76
C THR A 3 1.63 5.85 -6.03
N THR A 4 2.73 5.89 -6.77
CA THR A 4 4.08 6.00 -6.21
C THR A 4 4.77 7.24 -6.76
N PHE A 5 5.28 8.07 -5.86
CA PHE A 5 6.18 9.18 -6.19
C PHE A 5 7.61 8.70 -5.94
N PRO A 6 8.33 8.28 -7.00
CA PRO A 6 9.71 7.80 -6.84
C PRO A 6 10.65 8.98 -6.59
N ALA A 7 11.63 8.76 -5.74
CA ALA A 7 12.68 9.75 -5.44
C ALA A 7 12.12 11.11 -5.02
N ALA A 8 11.04 11.12 -4.22
CA ALA A 8 10.49 12.36 -3.67
C ALA A 8 11.46 12.95 -2.65
N GLN A 9 11.42 14.26 -2.49
CA GLN A 9 12.28 14.93 -1.53
C GLN A 9 11.95 14.49 -0.10
N TYR A 10 12.96 14.10 0.66
CA TYR A 10 12.81 13.71 2.05
C TYR A 10 12.58 14.92 2.93
N SER A 11 11.31 15.27 3.14
CA SER A 11 10.89 16.31 4.08
C SER A 11 9.40 16.14 4.35
N ALA A 12 8.98 16.50 5.55
CA ALA A 12 7.56 16.44 5.91
C ALA A 12 6.73 17.38 5.03
N GLN A 13 7.31 18.53 4.66
CA GLN A 13 6.62 19.49 3.80
C GLN A 13 6.36 18.93 2.41
N SER A 14 7.35 18.28 1.80
CA SER A 14 7.22 17.65 0.49
C SER A 14 6.13 16.58 0.50
N LEU A 15 6.14 15.72 1.51
CA LEU A 15 5.15 14.65 1.64
C LEU A 15 3.75 15.21 1.88
N ALA A 16 3.63 16.26 2.69
CA ALA A 16 2.36 16.94 2.94
C ALA A 16 1.79 17.52 1.64
N GLU A 17 2.64 18.14 0.83
CA GLU A 17 2.23 18.72 -0.46
C GLU A 17 1.68 17.64 -1.41
N HIS A 18 2.32 16.47 -1.46
CA HIS A 18 1.84 15.36 -2.28
C HIS A 18 0.46 14.88 -1.84
N LEU A 19 0.24 14.75 -0.53
CA LEU A 19 -1.05 14.32 0.02
C LEU A 19 -2.12 15.40 -0.12
N GLU A 20 -1.73 16.66 0.01
CA GLU A 20 -2.67 17.77 -0.07
C GLU A 20 -3.37 17.86 -1.43
N VAL A 21 -2.67 17.53 -2.51
CA VAL A 21 -3.24 17.49 -3.85
C VAL A 21 -4.45 16.55 -3.89
N PHE A 22 -4.34 15.40 -3.24
CA PHE A 22 -5.42 14.41 -3.16
C PHE A 22 -6.54 14.86 -2.23
N ALA A 23 -6.18 15.47 -1.11
CA ALA A 23 -7.16 15.98 -0.16
C ALA A 23 -8.03 17.08 -0.79
N LYS A 24 -7.43 17.99 -1.52
CA LYS A 24 -8.15 19.05 -2.22
C LYS A 24 -9.07 18.52 -3.31
N ALA A 25 -8.73 17.38 -3.90
CA ALA A 25 -9.56 16.72 -4.89
C ALA A 25 -10.66 15.85 -4.27
N GLY A 26 -10.75 15.79 -2.94
CA GLY A 26 -11.74 14.98 -2.23
C GLY A 26 -11.46 13.49 -2.26
N ILE A 27 -10.21 13.11 -2.49
CA ILE A 27 -9.80 11.70 -2.59
C ILE A 27 -9.34 11.20 -1.22
N VAL A 28 -9.94 10.11 -0.76
CA VAL A 28 -9.53 9.45 0.48
C VAL A 28 -8.39 8.48 0.17
N VAL A 29 -7.29 8.62 0.90
CA VAL A 29 -6.13 7.75 0.82
C VAL A 29 -6.27 6.66 1.89
N ASP A 30 -6.03 5.40 1.52
CA ASP A 30 -6.15 4.27 2.44
C ASP A 30 -4.78 3.91 3.06
N MET A 31 -3.91 3.26 2.29
CA MET A 31 -2.58 2.89 2.76
C MET A 31 -1.57 3.98 2.39
N ILE A 32 -0.66 4.27 3.29
CA ILE A 32 0.44 5.22 3.08
C ILE A 32 1.74 4.51 3.43
N CYS A 33 2.72 4.55 2.55
CA CYS A 33 4.01 3.93 2.77
C CYS A 33 5.13 4.83 2.25
N GLN A 34 6.14 5.03 3.07
CA GLN A 34 7.34 5.76 2.72
C GLN A 34 8.55 4.84 2.93
N SER A 35 9.44 4.78 1.95
CA SER A 35 10.69 4.05 2.11
C SER A 35 11.61 4.77 3.09
N ALA A 36 12.61 4.06 3.62
CA ALA A 36 13.70 4.71 4.33
C ALA A 36 14.44 5.65 3.38
N PRO A 37 14.92 6.80 3.86
CA PRO A 37 15.61 7.76 2.99
C PRO A 37 16.91 7.18 2.41
N ARG A 38 17.14 7.47 1.14
CA ARG A 38 18.40 7.21 0.45
C ARG A 38 18.99 8.56 0.09
N GLY A 39 19.94 9.04 0.91
CA GLY A 39 20.39 10.42 0.81
C GLY A 39 19.25 11.38 1.16
N THR A 40 18.84 12.22 0.19
CA THR A 40 17.74 13.18 0.35
C THR A 40 16.43 12.71 -0.27
N ALA A 41 16.37 11.49 -0.76
CA ALA A 41 15.23 10.96 -1.50
C ALA A 41 14.52 9.82 -0.77
N VAL A 42 13.20 9.76 -0.93
CA VAL A 42 12.35 8.66 -0.48
C VAL A 42 11.41 8.27 -1.61
N ASP A 43 10.98 7.01 -1.61
CA ASP A 43 9.85 6.57 -2.42
C ASP A 43 8.59 6.67 -1.57
N PHE A 44 7.59 7.36 -2.06
CA PHE A 44 6.35 7.61 -1.34
C PHE A 44 5.19 7.01 -2.11
N SER A 45 4.46 6.10 -1.48
CA SER A 45 3.37 5.36 -2.11
C SER A 45 2.09 5.45 -1.29
N PHE A 46 0.96 5.50 -1.97
CA PHE A 46 -0.32 5.42 -1.30
C PHE A 46 -1.37 4.78 -2.20
N THR A 47 -2.39 4.22 -1.56
CA THR A 47 -3.48 3.54 -2.25
C THR A 47 -4.77 4.35 -2.18
N THR A 48 -5.56 4.26 -3.23
CA THR A 48 -6.87 4.89 -3.33
C THR A 48 -7.85 3.90 -3.96
N SER A 49 -9.13 4.13 -3.77
CA SER A 49 -10.16 3.33 -4.42
C SER A 49 -10.10 3.52 -5.94
N TYR A 50 -10.32 2.46 -6.70
CA TYR A 50 -10.37 2.52 -8.15
C TYR A 50 -11.49 3.44 -8.66
N SER A 51 -12.55 3.64 -7.87
CA SER A 51 -13.62 4.58 -8.21
C SER A 51 -13.13 6.03 -8.34
N ASN A 52 -11.95 6.34 -7.76
CA ASN A 52 -11.33 7.65 -7.85
C ASN A 52 -10.36 7.80 -9.01
N PHE A 53 -10.31 6.85 -9.95
CA PHE A 53 -9.31 6.84 -11.01
C PHE A 53 -9.24 8.15 -11.78
N ALA A 54 -10.37 8.66 -12.24
CA ALA A 54 -10.40 9.90 -13.02
C ALA A 54 -9.92 11.10 -12.19
N ALA A 55 -10.36 11.18 -10.94
CA ALA A 55 -9.95 12.27 -10.03
C ALA A 55 -8.46 12.21 -9.72
N VAL A 56 -7.91 11.01 -9.52
CA VAL A 56 -6.47 10.81 -9.27
C VAL A 56 -5.67 11.23 -10.50
N MET A 57 -6.06 10.80 -11.68
CA MET A 57 -5.37 11.16 -12.92
C MET A 57 -5.35 12.66 -13.13
N GLN A 58 -6.47 13.32 -12.87
CA GLN A 58 -6.57 14.76 -13.00
C GLN A 58 -5.68 15.50 -11.96
N ALA A 59 -5.71 15.05 -10.72
CA ALA A 59 -4.89 15.64 -9.65
C ALA A 59 -3.39 15.50 -9.95
N ILE A 60 -2.97 14.35 -10.44
CA ILE A 60 -1.57 14.08 -10.79
C ILE A 60 -1.14 14.91 -11.99
N SER A 61 -1.97 15.06 -13.01
CA SER A 61 -1.65 15.87 -14.18
C SER A 61 -1.36 17.31 -13.81
N ALA A 62 -2.06 17.83 -12.80
CA ALA A 62 -1.84 19.20 -12.33
C ALA A 62 -0.56 19.34 -11.51
N ALA A 63 -0.08 18.26 -10.88
CA ALA A 63 1.04 18.28 -9.94
C ALA A 63 2.35 17.75 -10.53
N ALA A 64 2.31 17.01 -11.63
CA ALA A 64 3.49 16.35 -12.21
C ALA A 64 4.38 17.35 -12.95
N LYS A 65 5.53 17.67 -12.37
CA LYS A 65 6.48 18.63 -12.98
C LYS A 65 7.83 17.98 -13.32
N ALA A 66 8.53 17.42 -12.35
CA ALA A 66 9.89 16.92 -12.56
C ALA A 66 9.97 15.38 -12.50
N ASN A 67 9.29 14.75 -11.57
CA ASN A 67 9.28 13.31 -11.38
C ASN A 67 7.84 12.81 -11.47
N PRO A 68 7.41 12.34 -12.65
CA PRO A 68 6.04 11.86 -12.81
C PRO A 68 5.76 10.68 -11.88
N PRO A 69 4.61 10.65 -11.22
CA PRO A 69 4.24 9.51 -10.40
C PRO A 69 3.93 8.28 -11.24
N LEU A 70 4.16 7.12 -10.65
CA LEU A 70 3.81 5.83 -11.24
C LEU A 70 2.44 5.41 -10.71
N ILE A 71 1.54 5.05 -11.60
CA ILE A 71 0.20 4.62 -11.23
C ILE A 71 -0.03 3.21 -11.74
N SER A 72 -0.55 2.34 -10.89
CA SER A 72 -0.90 0.98 -11.26
C SER A 72 -2.20 0.57 -10.57
N GLY A 73 -2.88 -0.39 -11.15
CA GLY A 73 -4.14 -0.90 -10.65
C GLY A 73 -4.21 -2.42 -10.74
N GLY A 74 -5.40 -2.98 -10.46
CA GLY A 74 -5.58 -4.43 -10.43
C GLY A 74 -5.13 -5.06 -9.13
N TYR A 75 -5.24 -4.34 -8.04
CA TYR A 75 -4.85 -4.81 -6.71
C TYR A 75 -6.06 -4.97 -5.80
N THR A 76 -5.90 -5.82 -4.79
CA THR A 76 -6.84 -5.92 -3.68
C THR A 76 -6.08 -5.86 -2.37
N LYS A 77 -6.72 -5.35 -1.34
CA LYS A 77 -6.14 -5.25 -0.01
C LYS A 77 -6.70 -6.37 0.87
N ILE A 78 -5.81 -7.09 1.52
CA ILE A 78 -6.17 -8.07 2.55
C ILE A 78 -5.70 -7.53 3.88
N ASN A 79 -6.60 -7.52 4.86
CA ASN A 79 -6.29 -7.05 6.19
C ASN A 79 -6.34 -8.22 7.17
N LEU A 80 -5.21 -8.52 7.83
CA LEU A 80 -5.12 -9.48 8.90
C LEU A 80 -5.25 -8.72 10.21
N PHE A 81 -6.34 -8.97 10.91
CA PHE A 81 -6.68 -8.27 12.13
C PHE A 81 -6.84 -9.26 13.28
N GLY A 82 -6.28 -8.93 14.45
CA GLY A 82 -6.44 -9.75 15.64
C GLY A 82 -5.64 -9.24 16.83
N GLU A 83 -6.17 -9.47 18.02
CA GLU A 83 -5.51 -9.07 19.27
C GLU A 83 -4.22 -9.85 19.53
N ASP A 84 -4.12 -11.08 19.00
CA ASP A 84 -2.95 -11.93 19.17
C ASP A 84 -1.72 -11.35 18.49
N MET A 85 -1.87 -10.41 17.57
CA MET A 85 -0.75 -9.77 16.90
C MET A 85 0.12 -8.95 17.84
N VAL A 86 -0.46 -8.47 18.93
CA VAL A 86 0.27 -7.69 19.96
C VAL A 86 1.24 -8.58 20.74
N THR A 87 0.87 -9.83 20.96
CA THR A 87 1.60 -10.75 21.84
C THR A 87 2.34 -11.87 21.11
N SER A 88 2.00 -12.12 19.85
CA SER A 88 2.57 -13.22 19.07
C SER A 88 3.70 -12.75 18.18
N CYS A 89 4.84 -13.45 18.26
CA CYS A 89 5.97 -13.23 17.37
C CYS A 89 5.73 -13.93 16.02
N GLY A 90 6.24 -13.33 14.96
CA GLY A 90 6.30 -14.00 13.67
C GLY A 90 5.00 -14.07 12.88
N VAL A 91 3.99 -13.29 13.24
CA VAL A 91 2.71 -13.27 12.49
C VAL A 91 2.93 -12.83 11.05
N ALA A 92 3.70 -11.77 10.84
CA ALA A 92 4.02 -11.29 9.49
C ALA A 92 4.81 -12.34 8.69
N ALA A 93 5.79 -12.99 9.31
CA ALA A 93 6.58 -14.02 8.66
C ALA A 93 5.70 -15.20 8.25
N ARG A 94 4.77 -15.60 9.09
CA ARG A 94 3.83 -16.69 8.83
C ARG A 94 2.88 -16.34 7.68
N ALA A 95 2.38 -15.12 7.66
CA ALA A 95 1.51 -14.64 6.58
C ALA A 95 2.25 -14.64 5.25
N LEU A 96 3.45 -14.07 5.22
CA LEU A 96 4.26 -13.99 4.01
C LEU A 96 4.67 -15.38 3.52
N ALA A 97 5.01 -16.30 4.42
CA ALA A 97 5.33 -17.67 4.06
C ALA A 97 4.13 -18.39 3.42
N ALA A 98 2.93 -18.17 3.94
CA ALA A 98 1.71 -18.75 3.37
C ALA A 98 1.46 -18.23 1.95
N LEU A 99 1.65 -16.94 1.72
CA LEU A 99 1.48 -16.34 0.40
C LEU A 99 2.56 -16.82 -0.58
N ALA A 100 3.80 -16.98 -0.10
CA ALA A 100 4.89 -17.48 -0.92
C ALA A 100 4.62 -18.89 -1.47
N LYS A 101 3.99 -19.74 -0.67
CA LYS A 101 3.66 -21.10 -1.09
C LYS A 101 2.68 -21.16 -2.26
N VAL A 102 1.85 -20.16 -2.42
CA VAL A 102 0.88 -20.07 -3.52
C VAL A 102 1.29 -19.06 -4.58
N ASN A 103 2.52 -18.58 -4.51
CA ASN A 103 3.08 -17.61 -5.44
C ASN A 103 2.28 -16.30 -5.55
N ALA A 104 1.65 -15.89 -4.46
CA ALA A 104 0.97 -14.60 -4.37
C ALA A 104 1.97 -13.54 -3.94
N GLU A 105 2.24 -12.59 -4.83
CA GLU A 105 3.21 -11.51 -4.54
C GLU A 105 2.56 -10.41 -3.71
N VAL A 106 3.32 -9.89 -2.75
CA VAL A 106 2.91 -8.74 -1.95
C VAL A 106 3.50 -7.49 -2.58
N VAL A 107 2.64 -6.62 -3.06
CA VAL A 107 3.02 -5.36 -3.71
C VAL A 107 3.36 -4.30 -2.67
N LEU A 108 2.58 -4.25 -1.60
CA LEU A 108 2.77 -3.29 -0.51
C LEU A 108 2.34 -3.93 0.79
N ILE A 109 3.05 -3.66 1.87
CA ILE A 109 2.71 -4.16 3.20
C ILE A 109 2.83 -3.02 4.21
N THR A 110 1.84 -2.91 5.08
CA THR A 110 1.88 -2.01 6.23
C THR A 110 1.40 -2.75 7.47
N THR A 111 1.92 -2.38 8.62
CA THR A 111 1.59 -3.03 9.89
C THR A 111 1.24 -2.00 10.95
N SER A 112 0.37 -2.40 11.88
CA SER A 112 0.10 -1.69 13.11
C SER A 112 0.14 -2.68 14.26
N ASP A 113 -0.23 -2.23 15.45
CA ASP A 113 -0.27 -3.11 16.64
C ASP A 113 -1.31 -4.22 16.49
N LEU A 114 -2.38 -3.97 15.76
CA LEU A 114 -3.53 -4.86 15.67
C LEU A 114 -3.74 -5.49 14.30
N ASP A 115 -3.05 -5.00 13.26
CA ASP A 115 -3.30 -5.50 11.92
C ASP A 115 -2.05 -5.50 11.03
N ILE A 116 -2.15 -6.30 9.96
CA ILE A 116 -1.23 -6.29 8.83
C ILE A 116 -2.09 -6.08 7.59
N SER A 117 -1.78 -5.05 6.82
CA SER A 117 -2.44 -4.77 5.55
C SER A 117 -1.53 -5.17 4.41
N LEU A 118 -2.04 -6.00 3.50
CA LEU A 118 -1.31 -6.54 2.37
C LEU A 118 -2.00 -6.11 1.09
N LEU A 119 -1.25 -5.52 0.17
CA LEU A 119 -1.74 -5.22 -1.17
C LEU A 119 -1.20 -6.30 -2.10
N ILE A 120 -2.09 -7.03 -2.75
CA ILE A 120 -1.74 -8.12 -3.66
C ILE A 120 -2.43 -7.90 -5.00
N HIS A 121 -2.04 -8.67 -6.01
CA HIS A 121 -2.74 -8.65 -7.29
C HIS A 121 -4.15 -9.21 -7.11
N GLN A 122 -5.14 -8.55 -7.71
CA GLN A 122 -6.54 -8.95 -7.58
C GLN A 122 -6.80 -10.37 -8.08
N GLU A 123 -6.07 -10.81 -9.09
CA GLU A 123 -6.18 -12.17 -9.62
C GLU A 123 -5.78 -13.24 -8.61
N ASP A 124 -4.98 -12.90 -7.61
CA ASP A 124 -4.51 -13.83 -6.56
C ASP A 124 -5.38 -13.82 -5.31
N GLU A 125 -6.46 -13.04 -5.29
CA GLU A 125 -7.26 -12.82 -4.07
C GLU A 125 -7.77 -14.12 -3.44
N ASP A 126 -8.41 -14.98 -4.23
CA ASP A 126 -9.00 -16.20 -3.71
C ASP A 126 -7.93 -17.16 -3.18
N VAL A 127 -6.86 -17.34 -3.93
CA VAL A 127 -5.75 -18.22 -3.55
C VAL A 127 -5.07 -17.70 -2.29
N ALA A 128 -4.86 -16.41 -2.21
CA ALA A 128 -4.24 -15.76 -1.06
C ALA A 128 -5.11 -15.86 0.19
N LEU A 129 -6.41 -15.60 0.08
CA LEU A 129 -7.33 -15.72 1.20
C LEU A 129 -7.39 -17.14 1.74
N ASN A 130 -7.46 -18.14 0.85
CA ASN A 130 -7.47 -19.53 1.25
C ASN A 130 -6.17 -19.93 1.97
N ALA A 131 -5.03 -19.49 1.45
CA ALA A 131 -3.74 -19.77 2.07
C ALA A 131 -3.61 -19.15 3.47
N LEU A 132 -4.07 -17.91 3.63
CA LEU A 132 -4.03 -17.20 4.91
C LEU A 132 -5.01 -17.82 5.91
N ASN A 133 -6.23 -18.15 5.48
CA ASN A 133 -7.21 -18.80 6.34
C ASN A 133 -6.68 -20.14 6.86
N LYS A 134 -6.03 -20.91 5.99
CA LYS A 134 -5.43 -22.18 6.37
C LYS A 134 -4.27 -22.01 7.34
N ALA A 135 -3.40 -21.02 7.09
CA ALA A 135 -2.23 -20.77 7.92
C ALA A 135 -2.60 -20.33 9.34
N PHE A 136 -3.68 -19.57 9.48
CA PHE A 136 -4.14 -19.05 10.78
C PHE A 136 -5.37 -19.78 11.33
N GLU A 137 -5.76 -20.89 10.71
CA GLU A 137 -6.87 -21.74 11.15
C GLU A 137 -8.21 -20.99 11.29
N LEU A 138 -8.48 -20.15 10.33
CA LEU A 138 -9.71 -19.36 10.29
C LEU A 138 -10.83 -20.05 9.50
#